data_ea0885ea8719b69af070db6c990e8efd
#
_entry.id   ea0885ea8719b69af070db6c990e8efd
#
_cell.length_a   1.000
_cell.length_b   1.000
_cell.length_c   1.000
_cell.angle_alpha   90.00
_cell.angle_beta   90.00
_cell.angle_gamma   90.00
#
_symmetry.space_group_name_H-M   'P 1'
#
loop_
_entity.id
_entity.type
_entity.pdbx_description
1 polymer ?
#
loop_
_entity_poly.entity_id
_entity_poly.type
_entity_poly.pdbx_seq_one_letter_code
_entity_poly.pdbx_strand_id
1 'polypeptide(L)'
;MKIRLDNVVKEFQTFRAVHGVSLDIESGELVALLGPSGSGKTTILRMVAGLEYADAGAIYFGEENATDIPVRERGVGFVFQHYALFPHMTVGENIAFGMKVSRVKRTPQAIEARVRELLDLVQLGGLKDRFPGQISGGQRQRVALARALAVDPRVLLLDEPFGALDANVRRDLRRWLRKIHDELGITTLFVTHDQEEALDLADRVVILNKGRIVQEGTPEAVCRNPADAFVMNFLGDANRLDADIRGGRAYVEDVAFEAEGVADGGGQVLFRPADVTWREDGEGIAAKIVRVIDRPDSRRVLAVTGSGQAVEFDTAPEFPHRKGEAGFIEIRRPRVYAAA
;
A
#
# COMPACT_ATOMS: atom_id res chain seq x y z
N MET A 1 9.47 11.01 -15.37
CA MET A 1 10.35 9.97 -15.98
C MET A 1 9.62 8.65 -15.90
N LYS A 2 9.32 7.99 -17.04
CA LYS A 2 8.71 6.64 -17.06
C LYS A 2 9.70 5.60 -16.52
N ILE A 3 9.21 4.61 -15.74
CA ILE A 3 9.99 3.44 -15.31
C ILE A 3 9.31 2.21 -15.89
N ARG A 4 10.10 1.28 -16.48
CA ARG A 4 9.61 -0.01 -16.93
C ARG A 4 10.47 -1.13 -16.36
N LEU A 5 9.82 -2.08 -15.70
CA LEU A 5 10.38 -3.36 -15.34
C LEU A 5 9.91 -4.39 -16.37
N ASP A 6 10.81 -5.16 -16.91
CA ASP A 6 10.52 -6.17 -17.92
C ASP A 6 10.99 -7.54 -17.43
N ASN A 7 10.03 -8.37 -17.01
CA ASN A 7 10.23 -9.74 -16.54
C ASN A 7 11.36 -9.88 -15.49
N VAL A 8 11.41 -8.95 -14.53
CA VAL A 8 12.50 -8.87 -13.55
C VAL A 8 12.43 -10.03 -12.56
N VAL A 9 13.56 -10.70 -12.36
CA VAL A 9 13.72 -11.83 -11.44
C VAL A 9 14.81 -11.52 -10.42
N LYS A 10 14.58 -11.93 -9.16
CA LYS A 10 15.60 -11.89 -8.11
C LYS A 10 15.59 -13.13 -7.26
N GLU A 11 16.74 -13.76 -7.12
CA GLU A 11 16.98 -14.94 -6.30
C GLU A 11 18.02 -14.63 -5.21
N PHE A 12 17.81 -15.13 -4.01
CA PHE A 12 18.77 -15.08 -2.90
C PHE A 12 19.05 -16.52 -2.49
N GLN A 13 20.25 -17.01 -2.77
CA GLN A 13 20.75 -18.34 -2.41
C GLN A 13 19.70 -19.48 -2.48
N THR A 14 18.74 -19.51 -1.55
CA THR A 14 17.78 -20.60 -1.40
C THR A 14 16.35 -20.21 -1.76
N PHE A 15 16.12 -18.93 -2.12
CA PHE A 15 14.72 -18.47 -2.27
C PHE A 15 14.64 -17.39 -3.36
N ARG A 16 13.62 -17.51 -4.20
CA ARG A 16 13.30 -16.52 -5.22
C ARG A 16 12.37 -15.47 -4.63
N ALA A 17 12.86 -14.22 -4.52
CA ALA A 17 12.12 -13.10 -3.96
C ALA A 17 11.20 -12.41 -4.97
N VAL A 18 11.57 -12.42 -6.27
CA VAL A 18 10.82 -11.79 -7.36
C VAL A 18 10.76 -12.75 -8.54
N HIS A 19 9.55 -13.02 -9.03
CA HIS A 19 9.26 -14.10 -9.97
C HIS A 19 8.83 -13.58 -11.36
N GLY A 20 9.66 -12.79 -12.02
CA GLY A 20 9.36 -12.28 -13.37
C GLY A 20 8.31 -11.17 -13.33
N VAL A 21 8.60 -10.12 -12.59
CA VAL A 21 7.71 -8.96 -12.46
C VAL A 21 7.90 -8.03 -13.65
N SER A 22 6.80 -7.72 -14.33
CA SER A 22 6.72 -6.66 -15.34
C SER A 22 5.78 -5.56 -14.82
N LEU A 23 6.23 -4.31 -14.89
CA LEU A 23 5.50 -3.16 -14.37
C LEU A 23 5.92 -1.89 -15.12
N ASP A 24 4.96 -1.17 -15.66
CA ASP A 24 5.15 0.16 -16.21
C ASP A 24 4.69 1.22 -15.21
N ILE A 25 5.48 2.25 -14.96
CA ILE A 25 5.14 3.41 -14.12
C ILE A 25 5.26 4.65 -14.99
N GLU A 26 4.17 5.38 -15.15
CA GLU A 26 4.14 6.55 -16.01
C GLU A 26 4.88 7.75 -15.40
N SER A 27 5.28 8.68 -16.26
CA SER A 27 5.97 9.90 -15.79
C SER A 27 5.06 10.74 -14.90
N GLY A 28 5.52 11.06 -13.69
CA GLY A 28 4.77 11.84 -12.70
C GLY A 28 3.76 11.02 -11.90
N GLU A 29 3.67 9.71 -12.08
CA GLU A 29 2.75 8.84 -11.35
C GLU A 29 3.29 8.53 -9.95
N LEU A 30 2.40 8.46 -8.97
CA LEU A 30 2.66 7.99 -7.61
C LEU A 30 2.12 6.57 -7.45
N VAL A 31 3.01 5.59 -7.47
CA VAL A 31 2.67 4.16 -7.39
C VAL A 31 3.02 3.57 -6.04
N ALA A 32 2.08 2.83 -5.45
CA ALA A 32 2.30 2.04 -4.24
C ALA A 32 2.57 0.57 -4.58
N LEU A 33 3.68 0.00 -4.10
CA LEU A 33 3.86 -1.44 -3.99
C LEU A 33 3.30 -1.90 -2.65
N LEU A 34 2.20 -2.63 -2.67
CA LEU A 34 1.47 -3.08 -1.49
C LEU A 34 1.50 -4.62 -1.41
N GLY A 35 1.55 -5.18 -0.21
CA GLY A 35 1.53 -6.64 -0.04
C GLY A 35 2.06 -7.07 1.33
N PRO A 36 1.88 -8.34 1.72
CA PRO A 36 2.38 -8.86 2.99
C PRO A 36 3.91 -8.83 3.08
N SER A 37 4.43 -8.99 4.29
CA SER A 37 5.87 -9.12 4.50
C SER A 37 6.45 -10.28 3.69
N GLY A 38 7.61 -10.07 3.08
CA GLY A 38 8.25 -11.07 2.22
C GLY A 38 7.67 -11.20 0.80
N SER A 39 6.73 -10.36 0.37
CA SER A 39 6.17 -10.40 -1.00
C SER A 39 7.08 -9.84 -2.09
N GLY A 40 8.29 -9.35 -1.78
CA GLY A 40 9.26 -8.87 -2.76
C GLY A 40 9.28 -7.35 -2.98
N LYS A 41 8.42 -6.55 -2.32
CA LYS A 41 8.28 -5.10 -2.51
C LYS A 41 9.60 -4.32 -2.37
N THR A 42 10.25 -4.45 -1.20
CA THR A 42 11.54 -3.78 -0.92
C THR A 42 12.64 -4.23 -1.87
N THR A 43 12.62 -5.51 -2.30
CA THR A 43 13.56 -6.03 -3.29
C THR A 43 13.37 -5.35 -4.64
N ILE A 44 12.12 -5.22 -5.12
CA ILE A 44 11.80 -4.48 -6.35
C ILE A 44 12.24 -3.02 -6.23
N LEU A 45 11.90 -2.35 -5.13
CA LEU A 45 12.29 -0.96 -4.91
C LEU A 45 13.82 -0.78 -4.95
N ARG A 46 14.57 -1.69 -4.30
CA ARG A 46 16.04 -1.66 -4.29
C ARG A 46 16.63 -1.96 -5.67
N MET A 47 16.03 -2.84 -6.45
CA MET A 47 16.44 -3.09 -7.83
C MET A 47 16.22 -1.86 -8.72
N VAL A 48 15.08 -1.18 -8.60
CA VAL A 48 14.83 0.10 -9.27
C VAL A 48 15.86 1.15 -8.84
N ALA A 49 16.24 1.19 -7.57
CA ALA A 49 17.27 2.11 -7.05
C ALA A 49 18.69 1.79 -7.54
N GLY A 50 18.99 0.57 -7.97
CA GLY A 50 20.36 0.08 -8.22
C GLY A 50 21.15 -0.23 -6.96
N LEU A 51 20.43 -0.46 -5.86
CA LEU A 51 20.98 -0.97 -4.59
C LEU A 51 21.03 -2.49 -4.57
N GLU A 52 20.29 -3.13 -5.47
CA GLU A 52 20.26 -4.56 -5.73
C GLU A 52 20.23 -4.77 -7.24
N TYR A 53 20.79 -5.85 -7.76
CA TYR A 53 20.77 -6.16 -9.17
C TYR A 53 19.78 -7.30 -9.46
N ALA A 54 19.07 -7.20 -10.57
CA ALA A 54 18.23 -8.27 -11.06
C ALA A 54 19.10 -9.44 -11.57
N ASP A 55 18.66 -10.67 -11.35
CA ASP A 55 19.32 -11.86 -11.87
C ASP A 55 18.84 -12.21 -13.29
N ALA A 56 17.65 -11.71 -13.68
CA ALA A 56 17.13 -11.75 -15.04
C ALA A 56 16.12 -10.62 -15.27
N GLY A 57 15.81 -10.35 -16.54
CA GLY A 57 14.94 -9.25 -16.95
C GLY A 57 15.71 -7.93 -17.08
N ALA A 58 14.97 -6.83 -17.27
CA ALA A 58 15.57 -5.51 -17.45
C ALA A 58 14.76 -4.40 -16.77
N ILE A 59 15.44 -3.31 -16.41
CA ILE A 59 14.85 -2.10 -15.82
C ILE A 59 15.22 -0.91 -16.70
N TYR A 60 14.21 -0.11 -17.09
CA TYR A 60 14.40 1.04 -17.95
C TYR A 60 13.91 2.33 -17.27
N PHE A 61 14.64 3.41 -17.50
CA PHE A 61 14.24 4.78 -17.19
C PHE A 61 14.05 5.55 -18.51
N GLY A 62 12.78 5.70 -18.94
CA GLY A 62 12.47 6.06 -20.31
C GLY A 62 12.99 5.01 -21.28
N GLU A 63 13.86 5.42 -22.22
CA GLU A 63 14.51 4.50 -23.17
C GLU A 63 15.86 3.96 -22.67
N GLU A 64 16.39 4.48 -21.55
CA GLU A 64 17.68 4.09 -20.99
C GLU A 64 17.57 2.77 -20.23
N ASN A 65 18.35 1.75 -20.65
CA ASN A 65 18.47 0.52 -19.88
C ASN A 65 19.32 0.78 -18.63
N ALA A 66 18.67 0.77 -17.47
CA ALA A 66 19.27 1.06 -16.18
C ALA A 66 19.63 -0.21 -15.37
N THR A 67 19.49 -1.42 -15.93
CA THR A 67 19.63 -2.69 -15.21
C THR A 67 20.96 -2.76 -14.45
N ASP A 68 22.07 -2.44 -15.13
CA ASP A 68 23.43 -2.52 -14.56
C ASP A 68 24.01 -1.16 -14.13
N ILE A 69 23.21 -0.07 -14.27
CA ILE A 69 23.66 1.26 -13.86
C ILE A 69 23.72 1.32 -12.33
N PRO A 70 24.86 1.67 -11.73
CA PRO A 70 24.99 1.76 -10.27
C PRO A 70 24.17 2.94 -9.72
N VAL A 71 23.69 2.82 -8.47
CA VAL A 71 22.81 3.79 -7.78
C VAL A 71 23.24 5.24 -7.95
N ARG A 72 24.55 5.55 -7.86
CA ARG A 72 25.10 6.91 -7.96
C ARG A 72 24.91 7.57 -9.34
N GLU A 73 24.62 6.80 -10.36
CA GLU A 73 24.47 7.25 -11.75
C GLU A 73 23.01 7.17 -12.24
N ARG A 74 22.11 6.51 -11.49
CA ARG A 74 20.68 6.37 -11.84
C ARG A 74 19.87 7.66 -11.67
N GLY A 75 20.37 8.63 -10.91
CA GLY A 75 19.65 9.89 -10.65
C GLY A 75 18.37 9.68 -9.85
N VAL A 76 18.37 8.78 -8.89
CA VAL A 76 17.24 8.48 -8.00
C VAL A 76 17.41 9.13 -6.63
N GLY A 77 16.30 9.60 -6.05
CA GLY A 77 16.21 9.96 -4.64
C GLY A 77 15.66 8.78 -3.84
N PHE A 78 16.37 8.36 -2.79
CA PHE A 78 15.94 7.21 -1.98
C PHE A 78 15.74 7.60 -0.52
N VAL A 79 14.57 7.23 0.04
CA VAL A 79 14.26 7.37 1.47
C VAL A 79 14.16 5.98 2.08
N PHE A 80 15.03 5.68 3.03
CA PHE A 80 15.09 4.39 3.73
C PHE A 80 14.05 4.33 4.86
N GLN A 81 13.59 3.14 5.21
CA GLN A 81 12.62 2.85 6.27
C GLN A 81 12.96 3.50 7.62
N HIS A 82 14.25 3.55 8.00
CA HIS A 82 14.72 4.20 9.22
C HIS A 82 15.34 5.57 8.96
N TYR A 83 14.95 6.22 7.85
CA TYR A 83 15.40 7.55 7.43
C TYR A 83 16.90 7.66 7.13
N ALA A 84 17.76 6.85 7.75
CA ALA A 84 19.21 6.77 7.58
C ALA A 84 19.89 8.15 7.59
N LEU A 85 19.45 9.04 8.50
CA LEU A 85 20.10 10.34 8.70
C LEU A 85 21.45 10.14 9.40
N PHE A 86 22.44 10.96 9.03
CA PHE A 86 23.74 10.98 9.67
C PHE A 86 23.62 11.66 11.03
N PRO A 87 23.77 10.95 12.17
CA PRO A 87 23.48 11.49 13.49
C PRO A 87 24.47 12.57 13.95
N HIS A 88 25.67 12.58 13.37
CA HIS A 88 26.75 13.54 13.64
C HIS A 88 26.69 14.78 12.75
N MET A 89 25.74 14.88 11.85
CA MET A 89 25.49 16.02 10.96
C MET A 89 24.22 16.73 11.38
N THR A 90 24.19 18.04 11.23
CA THR A 90 22.96 18.82 11.41
C THR A 90 21.93 18.49 10.32
N VAL A 91 20.71 18.99 10.47
CA VAL A 91 19.63 18.89 9.47
C VAL A 91 20.09 19.49 8.14
N GLY A 92 20.65 20.70 8.16
CA GLY A 92 21.17 21.35 6.96
C GLY A 92 22.31 20.58 6.30
N GLU A 93 23.22 20.00 7.08
CA GLU A 93 24.31 19.19 6.56
C GLU A 93 23.84 17.85 5.98
N ASN A 94 22.84 17.21 6.59
CA ASN A 94 22.19 16.02 6.02
C ASN A 94 21.60 16.31 4.64
N ILE A 95 20.87 17.41 4.48
CA ILE A 95 20.27 17.82 3.19
C ILE A 95 21.38 18.15 2.18
N ALA A 96 22.43 18.88 2.59
CA ALA A 96 23.54 19.29 1.74
C ALA A 96 24.44 18.12 1.29
N PHE A 97 24.43 16.99 1.99
CA PHE A 97 25.40 15.91 1.83
C PHE A 97 25.51 15.43 0.38
N GLY A 98 24.39 15.05 -0.23
CA GLY A 98 24.34 14.54 -1.60
C GLY A 98 24.91 15.55 -2.62
N MET A 99 24.62 16.84 -2.44
CA MET A 99 25.14 17.91 -3.30
C MET A 99 26.65 18.12 -3.17
N LYS A 100 27.19 17.94 -1.96
CA LYS A 100 28.66 18.09 -1.69
C LYS A 100 29.48 16.96 -2.31
N VAL A 101 28.93 15.72 -2.31
CA VAL A 101 29.64 14.52 -2.84
C VAL A 101 29.34 14.23 -4.29
N SER A 102 28.40 14.95 -4.91
CA SER A 102 28.01 14.81 -6.31
C SER A 102 29.20 15.12 -7.24
N ARG A 103 29.21 14.44 -8.42
CA ARG A 103 30.14 14.79 -9.51
C ARG A 103 29.83 16.17 -10.11
N VAL A 104 28.58 16.61 -10.05
CA VAL A 104 28.16 17.95 -10.45
C VAL A 104 28.57 18.94 -9.36
N LYS A 105 29.61 19.72 -9.62
CA LYS A 105 30.12 20.70 -8.65
C LYS A 105 29.15 21.87 -8.53
N ARG A 106 28.72 22.16 -7.31
CA ARG A 106 27.89 23.32 -6.96
C ARG A 106 28.71 24.26 -6.05
N THR A 107 28.49 25.55 -6.17
CA THR A 107 29.13 26.51 -5.26
C THR A 107 28.53 26.39 -3.85
N PRO A 108 29.29 26.75 -2.79
CA PRO A 108 28.74 26.75 -1.43
C PRO A 108 27.46 27.58 -1.29
N GLN A 109 27.39 28.72 -2.01
CA GLN A 109 26.19 29.58 -2.02
C GLN A 109 24.99 28.90 -2.66
N ALA A 110 25.17 28.16 -3.78
CA ALA A 110 24.11 27.41 -4.42
C ALA A 110 23.60 26.26 -3.54
N ILE A 111 24.50 25.58 -2.84
CA ILE A 111 24.14 24.51 -1.87
C ILE A 111 23.31 25.11 -0.73
N GLU A 112 23.76 26.23 -0.16
CA GLU A 112 23.07 26.89 0.95
C GLU A 112 21.68 27.38 0.54
N ALA A 113 21.54 27.97 -0.67
CA ALA A 113 20.27 28.40 -1.20
C ALA A 113 19.30 27.21 -1.39
N ARG A 114 19.79 26.08 -1.94
CA ARG A 114 18.99 24.88 -2.12
C ARG A 114 18.58 24.23 -0.80
N VAL A 115 19.47 24.20 0.21
CA VAL A 115 19.12 23.72 1.56
C VAL A 115 18.00 24.55 2.17
N ARG A 116 18.05 25.87 2.03
CA ARG A 116 16.99 26.76 2.54
C ARG A 116 15.67 26.52 1.83
N GLU A 117 15.66 26.48 0.51
CA GLU A 117 14.48 26.17 -0.30
C GLU A 117 13.83 24.84 0.12
N LEU A 118 14.65 23.78 0.29
CA LEU A 118 14.14 22.48 0.70
C LEU A 118 13.63 22.46 2.15
N LEU A 119 14.27 23.19 3.06
CA LEU A 119 13.78 23.34 4.43
C LEU A 119 12.42 24.05 4.48
N ASP A 120 12.22 25.04 3.64
CA ASP A 120 10.93 25.74 3.51
C ASP A 120 9.87 24.81 2.90
N LEU A 121 10.21 24.07 1.84
CA LEU A 121 9.34 23.08 1.21
C LEU A 121 8.85 22.03 2.21
N VAL A 122 9.75 21.52 3.05
CA VAL A 122 9.40 20.52 4.09
C VAL A 122 8.91 21.12 5.41
N GLN A 123 8.74 22.45 5.47
CA GLN A 123 8.26 23.21 6.63
C GLN A 123 9.14 23.04 7.88
N LEU A 124 10.46 23.07 7.72
CA LEU A 124 11.45 22.93 8.76
C LEU A 124 12.49 24.06 8.80
N GLY A 125 12.15 25.25 8.31
CA GLY A 125 13.05 26.40 8.13
C GLY A 125 13.85 26.76 9.39
N GLY A 126 13.27 26.63 10.59
CA GLY A 126 13.94 26.94 11.85
C GLY A 126 14.81 25.82 12.44
N LEU A 127 14.95 24.66 11.76
CA LEU A 127 15.63 23.48 12.31
C LEU A 127 16.97 23.15 11.65
N LYS A 128 17.49 24.02 10.81
CA LYS A 128 18.71 23.82 10.01
C LYS A 128 19.91 23.33 10.85
N ASP A 129 20.11 23.93 12.03
CA ASP A 129 21.28 23.69 12.89
C ASP A 129 21.03 22.63 13.97
N ARG A 130 19.84 22.00 13.98
CA ARG A 130 19.52 20.90 14.89
C ARG A 130 20.12 19.59 14.39
N PHE A 131 20.42 18.68 15.32
CA PHE A 131 20.83 17.32 15.02
C PHE A 131 19.62 16.38 14.95
N PRO A 132 19.71 15.24 14.23
CA PRO A 132 18.63 14.26 14.13
C PRO A 132 18.04 13.80 15.47
N GLY A 133 18.85 13.72 16.53
CA GLY A 133 18.40 13.37 17.87
C GLY A 133 17.56 14.45 18.57
N GLN A 134 17.55 15.67 18.06
CA GLN A 134 16.83 16.83 18.62
C GLN A 134 15.51 17.13 17.94
N ILE A 135 15.09 16.30 16.98
CA ILE A 135 13.86 16.47 16.19
C ILE A 135 12.97 15.23 16.28
N SER A 136 11.65 15.40 16.05
CA SER A 136 10.67 14.32 16.10
C SER A 136 10.84 13.31 14.96
N GLY A 137 10.17 12.15 15.05
CA GLY A 137 10.15 11.13 13.99
C GLY A 137 9.67 11.68 12.65
N GLY A 138 8.52 12.38 12.65
CA GLY A 138 7.98 13.02 11.44
C GLY A 138 8.91 14.11 10.87
N GLN A 139 9.59 14.87 11.72
CA GLN A 139 10.61 15.83 11.29
C GLN A 139 11.80 15.12 10.65
N ARG A 140 12.31 14.01 11.25
CA ARG A 140 13.39 13.21 10.65
C ARG A 140 13.00 12.69 9.26
N GLN A 141 11.78 12.24 9.09
CA GLN A 141 11.29 11.79 7.78
C GLN A 141 11.29 12.91 6.75
N ARG A 142 10.78 14.10 7.10
CA ARG A 142 10.80 15.27 6.21
C ARG A 142 12.22 15.69 5.84
N VAL A 143 13.17 15.59 6.75
CA VAL A 143 14.61 15.82 6.46
C VAL A 143 15.13 14.76 5.49
N ALA A 144 14.79 13.48 5.67
CA ALA A 144 15.21 12.42 4.75
C ALA A 144 14.66 12.64 3.33
N LEU A 145 13.40 13.09 3.21
CA LEU A 145 12.81 13.45 1.92
C LEU A 145 13.53 14.67 1.30
N ALA A 146 13.76 15.74 2.07
CA ALA A 146 14.50 16.91 1.60
C ALA A 146 15.91 16.53 1.11
N ARG A 147 16.61 15.62 1.82
CA ARG A 147 17.90 15.08 1.41
C ARG A 147 17.81 14.31 0.08
N ALA A 148 16.77 13.50 -0.11
CA ALA A 148 16.55 12.76 -1.35
C ALA A 148 16.25 13.70 -2.53
N LEU A 149 15.53 14.81 -2.31
CA LEU A 149 15.21 15.82 -3.30
C LEU A 149 16.38 16.80 -3.61
N ALA A 150 17.39 16.87 -2.73
CA ALA A 150 18.47 17.86 -2.87
C ALA A 150 19.33 17.68 -4.12
N VAL A 151 19.39 16.48 -4.66
CA VAL A 151 20.17 16.14 -5.87
C VAL A 151 19.39 16.26 -7.17
N ASP A 152 18.16 16.78 -7.13
CA ASP A 152 17.23 16.89 -8.25
C ASP A 152 17.00 15.52 -8.94
N PRO A 153 16.44 14.56 -8.22
CA PRO A 153 16.29 13.20 -8.73
C PRO A 153 15.24 13.12 -9.85
N ARG A 154 15.44 12.20 -10.80
CA ARG A 154 14.46 11.88 -11.85
C ARG A 154 13.27 11.09 -11.30
N VAL A 155 13.51 10.31 -10.24
CA VAL A 155 12.57 9.39 -9.62
C VAL A 155 12.76 9.42 -8.10
N LEU A 156 11.67 9.35 -7.36
CA LEU A 156 11.66 9.26 -5.90
C LEU A 156 11.23 7.85 -5.45
N LEU A 157 12.04 7.23 -4.62
CA LEU A 157 11.84 5.87 -4.12
C LEU A 157 11.76 5.89 -2.59
N LEU A 158 10.64 5.39 -2.02
CA LEU A 158 10.38 5.46 -0.58
C LEU A 158 10.14 4.06 -0.01
N ASP A 159 11.01 3.62 0.89
CA ASP A 159 10.91 2.32 1.55
C ASP A 159 10.22 2.47 2.91
N GLU A 160 8.95 2.05 3.03
CA GLU A 160 8.08 2.15 4.20
C GLU A 160 8.15 3.54 4.90
N PRO A 161 7.81 4.62 4.18
CA PRO A 161 8.08 5.97 4.66
C PRO A 161 7.34 6.36 5.95
N PHE A 162 6.30 5.63 6.36
CA PHE A 162 5.46 5.99 7.51
C PHE A 162 5.54 4.99 8.68
N GLY A 163 6.35 3.93 8.58
CA GLY A 163 6.32 2.77 9.47
C GLY A 163 6.61 3.02 10.97
N ALA A 164 7.33 4.08 11.33
CA ALA A 164 7.79 4.33 12.70
C ALA A 164 7.06 5.51 13.41
N LEU A 165 5.84 5.87 12.95
CA LEU A 165 5.12 7.06 13.39
C LEU A 165 3.78 6.71 14.05
N ASP A 166 3.33 7.56 14.98
CA ASP A 166 1.98 7.48 15.51
C ASP A 166 0.90 7.81 14.45
N ALA A 167 -0.35 7.37 14.69
CA ALA A 167 -1.42 7.43 13.69
C ALA A 167 -1.76 8.87 13.22
N ASN A 168 -1.69 9.86 14.10
CA ASN A 168 -2.00 11.24 13.74
C ASN A 168 -0.89 11.85 12.89
N VAL A 169 0.37 11.69 13.31
CA VAL A 169 1.55 12.15 12.56
C VAL A 169 1.61 11.46 11.19
N ARG A 170 1.30 10.17 11.12
CA ARG A 170 1.23 9.41 9.87
C ARG A 170 0.23 9.99 8.89
N ARG A 171 -1.01 10.30 9.35
CA ARG A 171 -2.07 10.90 8.52
C ARG A 171 -1.68 12.27 7.97
N ASP A 172 -1.12 13.13 8.82
CA ASP A 172 -0.69 14.47 8.40
C ASP A 172 0.46 14.39 7.40
N LEU A 173 1.34 13.42 7.59
CA LEU A 173 2.49 13.22 6.74
C LEU A 173 2.11 12.64 5.36
N ARG A 174 1.09 11.74 5.30
CA ARG A 174 0.53 11.26 4.03
C ARG A 174 -0.04 12.43 3.20
N ARG A 175 -0.88 13.28 3.81
CA ARG A 175 -1.45 14.47 3.15
C ARG A 175 -0.36 15.43 2.66
N TRP A 176 0.65 15.64 3.48
CA TRP A 176 1.78 16.48 3.14
C TRP A 176 2.61 15.89 1.98
N LEU A 177 2.90 14.59 2.00
CA LEU A 177 3.63 13.91 0.91
C LEU A 177 2.85 13.99 -0.41
N ARG A 178 1.54 13.78 -0.38
CA ARG A 178 0.68 13.93 -1.56
C ARG A 178 0.80 15.34 -2.15
N LYS A 179 0.70 16.36 -1.30
CA LYS A 179 0.85 17.77 -1.73
C LYS A 179 2.21 18.02 -2.38
N ILE A 180 3.29 17.56 -1.78
CA ILE A 180 4.65 17.70 -2.33
C ILE A 180 4.76 16.97 -3.67
N HIS A 181 4.19 15.78 -3.80
CA HIS A 181 4.17 15.04 -5.06
C HIS A 181 3.43 15.82 -6.15
N ASP A 182 2.24 16.36 -5.86
CA ASP A 182 1.44 17.16 -6.78
C ASP A 182 2.15 18.44 -7.22
N GLU A 183 2.90 19.08 -6.30
CA GLU A 183 3.68 20.29 -6.61
C GLU A 183 4.92 20.00 -7.49
N LEU A 184 5.58 18.88 -7.27
CA LEU A 184 6.85 18.55 -7.94
C LEU A 184 6.67 17.74 -9.24
N GLY A 185 5.60 16.94 -9.35
CA GLY A 185 5.34 16.08 -10.50
C GLY A 185 6.41 15.00 -10.72
N ILE A 186 7.12 14.60 -9.67
CA ILE A 186 8.20 13.59 -9.75
C ILE A 186 7.58 12.19 -9.73
N THR A 187 7.96 11.33 -10.66
CA THR A 187 7.60 9.91 -10.62
C THR A 187 8.05 9.29 -9.30
N THR A 188 7.10 8.75 -8.57
CA THR A 188 7.34 8.25 -7.20
C THR A 188 6.89 6.81 -7.07
N LEU A 189 7.74 5.96 -6.54
CA LEU A 189 7.43 4.59 -6.18
C LEU A 189 7.66 4.41 -4.68
N PHE A 190 6.64 3.98 -3.95
CA PHE A 190 6.79 3.70 -2.52
C PHE A 190 6.32 2.30 -2.15
N VAL A 191 6.93 1.76 -1.13
CA VAL A 191 6.59 0.46 -0.54
C VAL A 191 5.87 0.67 0.77
N THR A 192 4.81 -0.06 0.97
CA THR A 192 4.12 -0.13 2.27
C THR A 192 3.48 -1.51 2.48
N HIS A 193 3.24 -1.87 3.72
CA HIS A 193 2.37 -2.98 4.11
C HIS A 193 1.02 -2.48 4.67
N ASP A 194 0.86 -1.17 4.81
CA ASP A 194 -0.35 -0.52 5.31
C ASP A 194 -1.27 -0.18 4.11
N GLN A 195 -2.48 -0.74 4.14
CA GLN A 195 -3.47 -0.57 3.08
C GLN A 195 -3.96 0.87 2.99
N GLU A 196 -4.20 1.53 4.14
CA GLU A 196 -4.64 2.92 4.16
C GLU A 196 -3.61 3.85 3.52
N GLU A 197 -2.32 3.60 3.73
CA GLU A 197 -1.26 4.39 3.11
C GLU A 197 -1.30 4.28 1.58
N ALA A 198 -1.44 3.06 1.06
CA ALA A 198 -1.51 2.83 -0.38
C ALA A 198 -2.77 3.43 -1.00
N LEU A 199 -3.95 3.20 -0.36
CA LEU A 199 -5.23 3.63 -0.90
C LEU A 199 -5.46 5.15 -0.81
N ASP A 200 -4.93 5.81 0.24
CA ASP A 200 -5.10 7.26 0.44
C ASP A 200 -4.12 8.09 -0.42
N LEU A 201 -2.96 7.53 -0.75
CA LEU A 201 -1.86 8.31 -1.29
C LEU A 201 -1.63 8.08 -2.79
N ALA A 202 -1.72 6.82 -3.25
CA ALA A 202 -1.29 6.43 -4.58
C ALA A 202 -2.30 6.78 -5.68
N ASP A 203 -1.79 7.09 -6.89
CA ASP A 203 -2.60 7.14 -8.11
C ASP A 203 -2.93 5.71 -8.57
N ARG A 204 -1.97 4.78 -8.37
CA ARG A 204 -2.12 3.36 -8.68
C ARG A 204 -1.48 2.49 -7.60
N VAL A 205 -2.17 1.41 -7.27
CA VAL A 205 -1.72 0.39 -6.32
C VAL A 205 -1.36 -0.88 -7.09
N VAL A 206 -0.19 -1.43 -6.79
CA VAL A 206 0.32 -2.70 -7.30
C VAL A 206 0.41 -3.68 -6.15
N ILE A 207 -0.45 -4.69 -6.15
CA ILE A 207 -0.55 -5.67 -5.07
C ILE A 207 0.36 -6.85 -5.39
N LEU A 208 1.31 -7.10 -4.49
CA LEU A 208 2.28 -8.18 -4.60
C LEU A 208 1.99 -9.29 -3.60
N ASN A 209 2.06 -10.52 -4.08
CA ASN A 209 2.02 -11.71 -3.23
C ASN A 209 3.05 -12.74 -3.73
N LYS A 210 3.84 -13.31 -2.83
CA LYS A 210 4.85 -14.35 -3.13
C LYS A 210 5.72 -14.01 -4.36
N GLY A 211 6.21 -12.77 -4.44
CA GLY A 211 7.10 -12.30 -5.50
C GLY A 211 6.45 -12.06 -6.86
N ARG A 212 5.12 -12.02 -6.95
CA ARG A 212 4.35 -11.78 -8.19
C ARG A 212 3.38 -10.62 -8.00
N ILE A 213 3.08 -9.90 -9.06
CA ILE A 213 1.94 -8.97 -9.11
C ILE A 213 0.67 -9.81 -9.21
N VAL A 214 -0.25 -9.62 -8.26
CA VAL A 214 -1.57 -10.27 -8.25
C VAL A 214 -2.61 -9.38 -8.91
N GLN A 215 -2.54 -8.09 -8.63
CA GLN A 215 -3.43 -7.09 -9.21
C GLN A 215 -2.77 -5.72 -9.22
N GLU A 216 -3.11 -4.91 -10.21
CA GLU A 216 -2.81 -3.49 -10.23
C GLU A 216 -4.03 -2.68 -10.70
N GLY A 217 -4.10 -1.42 -10.27
CA GLY A 217 -5.20 -0.52 -10.64
C GLY A 217 -5.27 0.70 -9.73
N THR A 218 -6.23 1.59 -10.00
CA THR A 218 -6.52 2.70 -9.09
C THR A 218 -6.99 2.16 -7.73
N PRO A 219 -6.83 2.92 -6.64
CA PRO A 219 -7.37 2.53 -5.33
C PRO A 219 -8.82 2.08 -5.38
N GLU A 220 -9.66 2.81 -6.10
CA GLU A 220 -11.07 2.46 -6.27
C GLU A 220 -11.27 1.13 -7.01
N ALA A 221 -10.53 0.91 -8.10
CA ALA A 221 -10.65 -0.30 -8.91
C ALA A 221 -10.26 -1.56 -8.13
N VAL A 222 -9.13 -1.54 -7.40
CA VAL A 222 -8.67 -2.70 -6.62
C VAL A 222 -9.59 -3.02 -5.43
N CYS A 223 -10.18 -1.99 -4.81
CA CYS A 223 -11.15 -2.17 -3.72
C CYS A 223 -12.50 -2.72 -4.20
N ARG A 224 -13.00 -2.19 -5.34
CA ARG A 224 -14.32 -2.59 -5.88
C ARG A 224 -14.29 -3.91 -6.61
N ASN A 225 -13.19 -4.24 -7.29
CA ASN A 225 -13.07 -5.42 -8.13
C ASN A 225 -11.81 -6.21 -7.79
N PRO A 226 -11.73 -6.82 -6.59
CA PRO A 226 -10.60 -7.66 -6.21
C PRO A 226 -10.49 -8.86 -7.16
N ALA A 227 -9.28 -9.11 -7.67
CA ALA A 227 -9.02 -10.13 -8.68
C ALA A 227 -9.20 -11.55 -8.14
N ASP A 228 -8.91 -11.76 -6.86
CA ASP A 228 -9.05 -13.07 -6.20
C ASP A 228 -9.38 -12.92 -4.71
N ALA A 229 -9.58 -14.05 -4.05
CA ALA A 229 -9.88 -14.12 -2.62
C ALA A 229 -8.75 -13.54 -1.75
N PHE A 230 -7.48 -13.67 -2.19
CA PHE A 230 -6.36 -13.07 -1.47
C PHE A 230 -6.48 -11.55 -1.47
N VAL A 231 -6.68 -10.92 -2.62
CA VAL A 231 -6.84 -9.46 -2.72
C VAL A 231 -8.05 -8.98 -1.92
N MET A 232 -9.17 -9.71 -2.00
CA MET A 232 -10.38 -9.39 -1.22
C MET A 232 -10.10 -9.36 0.28
N ASN A 233 -9.44 -10.39 0.82
CA ASN A 233 -9.09 -10.49 2.23
C ASN A 233 -7.96 -9.52 2.63
N PHE A 234 -7.03 -9.26 1.71
CA PHE A 234 -5.88 -8.41 1.98
C PHE A 234 -6.24 -6.92 2.03
N LEU A 235 -7.21 -6.44 1.26
CA LEU A 235 -7.63 -5.01 1.22
C LEU A 235 -8.70 -4.64 2.26
N GLY A 236 -8.71 -5.27 3.42
CA GLY A 236 -9.58 -4.95 4.56
C GLY A 236 -10.44 -6.12 5.00
N ASP A 237 -11.23 -5.89 6.05
CA ASP A 237 -12.09 -6.91 6.63
C ASP A 237 -13.03 -7.50 5.56
N ALA A 238 -13.04 -8.82 5.45
CA ALA A 238 -13.96 -9.56 4.60
C ALA A 238 -14.58 -10.71 5.39
N ASN A 239 -15.89 -10.86 5.25
CA ASN A 239 -16.56 -12.08 5.67
C ASN A 239 -16.31 -13.19 4.67
N ARG A 240 -16.30 -14.41 5.15
CA ARG A 240 -16.17 -15.61 4.36
C ARG A 240 -17.23 -16.62 4.78
N LEU A 241 -18.01 -17.08 3.83
CA LEU A 241 -18.92 -18.22 3.99
C LEU A 241 -18.51 -19.33 3.02
N ASP A 242 -18.38 -20.54 3.54
CA ASP A 242 -18.16 -21.71 2.71
C ASP A 242 -19.44 -22.01 1.93
N ALA A 243 -19.29 -22.34 0.66
CA ALA A 243 -20.37 -22.54 -0.29
C ALA A 243 -20.16 -23.78 -1.16
N ASP A 244 -21.22 -24.33 -1.67
CA ASP A 244 -21.19 -25.39 -2.67
C ASP A 244 -21.61 -24.81 -4.03
N ILE A 245 -20.70 -24.88 -5.02
CA ILE A 245 -20.90 -24.30 -6.35
C ILE A 245 -21.43 -25.38 -7.30
N ARG A 246 -22.58 -25.09 -7.91
CA ARG A 246 -23.23 -25.98 -8.89
C ARG A 246 -23.93 -25.16 -9.97
N GLY A 247 -23.63 -25.47 -11.24
CA GLY A 247 -24.32 -24.88 -12.38
C GLY A 247 -24.26 -23.34 -12.41
N GLY A 248 -23.09 -22.74 -12.07
CA GLY A 248 -22.88 -21.29 -12.04
C GLY A 248 -23.52 -20.56 -10.86
N ARG A 249 -23.90 -21.28 -9.80
CA ARG A 249 -24.42 -20.71 -8.56
C ARG A 249 -23.69 -21.27 -7.34
N ALA A 250 -23.42 -20.43 -6.35
CA ALA A 250 -22.86 -20.80 -5.05
C ALA A 250 -23.97 -20.83 -4.00
N TYR A 251 -24.12 -21.93 -3.33
CA TYR A 251 -25.15 -22.15 -2.31
C TYR A 251 -24.53 -22.05 -0.92
N VAL A 252 -25.06 -21.15 -0.11
CA VAL A 252 -24.77 -21.05 1.33
C VAL A 252 -26.10 -21.29 2.03
N GLU A 253 -26.24 -22.45 2.70
CA GLU A 253 -27.52 -22.92 3.22
C GLU A 253 -28.60 -22.92 2.11
N ASP A 254 -29.71 -22.21 2.29
CA ASP A 254 -30.80 -22.12 1.33
C ASP A 254 -30.69 -20.89 0.38
N VAL A 255 -29.61 -20.12 0.47
CA VAL A 255 -29.41 -18.90 -0.33
C VAL A 255 -28.41 -19.16 -1.44
N ALA A 256 -28.78 -18.76 -2.68
CA ALA A 256 -27.97 -18.90 -3.88
C ALA A 256 -27.41 -17.56 -4.34
N PHE A 257 -26.11 -17.52 -4.65
CA PHE A 257 -25.39 -16.39 -5.21
C PHE A 257 -24.92 -16.72 -6.64
N GLU A 258 -24.82 -15.71 -7.50
CA GLU A 258 -24.23 -15.87 -8.83
C GLU A 258 -22.75 -16.24 -8.71
N ALA A 259 -22.33 -17.28 -9.45
CA ALA A 259 -20.98 -17.81 -9.47
C ALA A 259 -20.50 -18.04 -10.93
N GLU A 260 -20.83 -17.10 -11.82
CA GLU A 260 -20.51 -17.21 -13.23
C GLU A 260 -18.99 -17.30 -13.45
N GLY A 261 -18.56 -18.30 -14.22
CA GLY A 261 -17.13 -18.55 -14.50
C GLY A 261 -16.37 -19.26 -13.39
N VAL A 262 -16.99 -19.60 -12.27
CA VAL A 262 -16.38 -20.38 -11.19
C VAL A 262 -16.73 -21.87 -11.37
N ALA A 263 -15.72 -22.75 -11.26
CA ALA A 263 -15.90 -24.18 -11.43
C ALA A 263 -16.80 -24.78 -10.33
N ASP A 264 -17.60 -25.78 -10.69
CA ASP A 264 -18.43 -26.54 -9.75
C ASP A 264 -17.56 -27.24 -8.69
N GLY A 265 -18.03 -27.29 -7.44
CA GLY A 265 -17.34 -27.88 -6.29
C GLY A 265 -17.40 -26.99 -5.06
N GLY A 266 -16.49 -27.20 -4.14
CA GLY A 266 -16.35 -26.34 -2.96
C GLY A 266 -15.90 -24.93 -3.33
N GLY A 267 -16.53 -23.94 -2.71
CA GLY A 267 -16.23 -22.52 -2.94
C GLY A 267 -16.42 -21.67 -1.69
N GLN A 268 -16.26 -20.39 -1.88
CA GLN A 268 -16.39 -19.39 -0.82
C GLN A 268 -17.13 -18.15 -1.36
N VAL A 269 -18.05 -17.65 -0.55
CA VAL A 269 -18.69 -16.35 -0.76
C VAL A 269 -18.03 -15.34 0.15
N LEU A 270 -17.33 -14.35 -0.43
CA LEU A 270 -16.68 -13.27 0.30
C LEU A 270 -17.45 -11.96 0.10
N PHE A 271 -17.56 -11.17 1.17
CA PHE A 271 -18.25 -9.88 1.15
C PHE A 271 -17.74 -8.97 2.28
N ARG A 272 -17.92 -7.66 2.11
CA ARG A 272 -17.50 -6.68 3.12
C ARG A 272 -18.54 -6.60 4.25
N PRO A 273 -18.13 -6.29 5.49
CA PRO A 273 -19.06 -6.00 6.58
C PRO A 273 -20.11 -4.91 6.24
N ALA A 274 -19.71 -3.93 5.46
CA ALA A 274 -20.61 -2.87 4.99
C ALA A 274 -21.63 -3.30 3.92
N ASP A 275 -21.46 -4.48 3.32
CA ASP A 275 -22.38 -5.02 2.31
C ASP A 275 -23.49 -5.90 2.90
N VAL A 276 -23.54 -6.03 4.22
CA VAL A 276 -24.53 -6.82 4.94
C VAL A 276 -25.64 -5.93 5.47
N THR A 277 -26.88 -6.40 5.30
CA THR A 277 -28.06 -5.80 5.93
C THR A 277 -28.73 -6.85 6.82
N TRP A 278 -29.05 -6.46 8.06
CA TRP A 278 -29.83 -7.28 8.96
C TRP A 278 -31.33 -7.07 8.73
N ARG A 279 -32.11 -8.14 8.72
CA ARG A 279 -33.57 -8.14 8.63
C ARG A 279 -34.18 -8.99 9.73
N GLU A 280 -35.33 -8.59 10.27
CA GLU A 280 -36.07 -9.36 11.27
C GLU A 280 -36.84 -10.51 10.61
N ASP A 281 -37.29 -10.30 9.38
CA ASP A 281 -38.05 -11.26 8.55
C ASP A 281 -37.61 -11.15 7.08
N GLY A 282 -38.02 -12.08 6.26
CA GLY A 282 -37.80 -12.09 4.83
C GLY A 282 -36.82 -13.15 4.32
N GLU A 283 -36.25 -12.89 3.16
CA GLU A 283 -35.27 -13.75 2.49
C GLU A 283 -33.84 -13.38 2.91
N GLY A 284 -33.00 -14.38 3.12
CA GLY A 284 -31.59 -14.21 3.49
C GLY A 284 -31.04 -15.43 4.24
N ILE A 285 -29.80 -15.37 4.63
CA ILE A 285 -29.17 -16.43 5.44
C ILE A 285 -29.63 -16.24 6.89
N ALA A 286 -30.27 -17.26 7.46
CA ALA A 286 -30.72 -17.24 8.85
C ALA A 286 -29.50 -17.09 9.79
N ALA A 287 -29.56 -16.16 10.73
CA ALA A 287 -28.45 -15.88 11.64
C ALA A 287 -28.93 -15.46 13.02
N LYS A 288 -28.03 -15.62 14.00
CA LYS A 288 -28.28 -15.19 15.38
C LYS A 288 -27.17 -14.24 15.85
N ILE A 289 -27.53 -13.11 16.44
CA ILE A 289 -26.58 -12.14 16.97
C ILE A 289 -25.89 -12.75 18.20
N VAL A 290 -24.57 -12.82 18.15
CA VAL A 290 -23.70 -13.29 19.23
C VAL A 290 -23.13 -12.14 20.04
N ARG A 291 -22.80 -11.02 19.38
CA ARG A 291 -22.19 -9.86 20.02
C ARG A 291 -22.50 -8.58 19.25
N VAL A 292 -22.68 -7.47 19.98
CA VAL A 292 -22.73 -6.11 19.44
C VAL A 292 -21.62 -5.32 20.11
N ILE A 293 -20.83 -4.59 19.33
CA ILE A 293 -19.69 -3.78 19.78
C ILE A 293 -19.97 -2.34 19.36
N ASP A 294 -20.12 -1.44 20.32
CA ASP A 294 -20.29 -0.02 20.05
C ASP A 294 -18.94 0.59 19.59
N ARG A 295 -19.01 1.41 18.55
CA ARG A 295 -17.93 2.26 18.02
C ARG A 295 -18.40 3.72 18.02
N PRO A 296 -17.50 4.72 17.90
CA PRO A 296 -17.91 6.13 17.93
C PRO A 296 -19.03 6.48 16.94
N ASP A 297 -18.96 5.97 15.71
CA ASP A 297 -19.87 6.34 14.62
C ASP A 297 -20.67 5.15 14.04
N SER A 298 -20.58 3.96 14.64
CA SER A 298 -21.21 2.73 14.15
C SER A 298 -21.32 1.67 15.24
N ARG A 299 -21.98 0.55 14.91
CA ARG A 299 -21.92 -0.68 15.69
C ARG A 299 -21.39 -1.79 14.81
N ARG A 300 -20.42 -2.58 15.32
CA ARG A 300 -20.03 -3.84 14.73
C ARG A 300 -20.81 -4.97 15.36
N VAL A 301 -21.53 -5.74 14.53
CA VAL A 301 -22.32 -6.88 14.95
C VAL A 301 -21.62 -8.16 14.51
N LEU A 302 -21.48 -9.12 15.43
CA LEU A 302 -21.08 -10.48 15.13
C LEU A 302 -22.32 -11.36 15.22
N ALA A 303 -22.66 -12.04 14.14
CA ALA A 303 -23.72 -13.02 14.04
C ALA A 303 -23.17 -14.38 13.62
N VAL A 304 -23.92 -15.43 13.87
CA VAL A 304 -23.58 -16.80 13.45
C VAL A 304 -24.76 -17.37 12.67
N THR A 305 -24.47 -17.91 11.50
CA THR A 305 -25.49 -18.54 10.63
C THR A 305 -26.01 -19.85 11.18
N GLY A 306 -27.04 -20.42 10.58
CA GLY A 306 -27.60 -21.74 10.95
C GLY A 306 -26.57 -22.85 10.87
N SER A 307 -25.64 -22.81 9.93
CA SER A 307 -24.52 -23.74 9.79
C SER A 307 -23.32 -23.46 10.73
N GLY A 308 -23.43 -22.42 11.58
CA GLY A 308 -22.37 -22.08 12.55
C GLY A 308 -21.25 -21.19 12.01
N GLN A 309 -21.39 -20.61 10.82
CA GLN A 309 -20.41 -19.72 10.22
C GLN A 309 -20.57 -18.30 10.76
N ALA A 310 -19.45 -17.66 11.09
CA ALA A 310 -19.43 -16.31 11.65
C ALA A 310 -19.55 -15.23 10.54
N VAL A 311 -20.35 -14.20 10.81
CA VAL A 311 -20.50 -13.02 9.94
C VAL A 311 -20.40 -11.77 10.79
N GLU A 312 -19.54 -10.85 10.37
CA GLU A 312 -19.44 -9.52 10.96
C GLU A 312 -20.03 -8.47 10.02
N PHE A 313 -20.78 -7.52 10.58
CA PHE A 313 -21.29 -6.40 9.80
C PHE A 313 -21.33 -5.10 10.58
N ASP A 314 -21.24 -4.01 9.83
CA ASP A 314 -21.34 -2.66 10.38
C ASP A 314 -22.75 -2.11 10.20
N THR A 315 -23.23 -1.42 11.20
CA THR A 315 -24.58 -0.83 11.23
C THR A 315 -24.57 0.54 11.91
N ALA A 316 -25.66 1.29 11.77
CA ALA A 316 -25.81 2.58 12.42
C ALA A 316 -25.76 2.46 13.96
N PRO A 317 -25.39 3.54 14.68
CA PRO A 317 -25.35 3.54 16.16
C PRO A 317 -26.69 3.18 16.79
N GLU A 318 -27.80 3.52 16.12
CA GLU A 318 -29.17 3.30 16.59
C GLU A 318 -29.69 1.87 16.36
N PHE A 319 -28.85 0.96 15.85
CA PHE A 319 -29.24 -0.43 15.60
C PHE A 319 -29.91 -1.04 16.85
N PRO A 320 -31.19 -1.45 16.77
CA PRO A 320 -31.98 -1.76 17.95
C PRO A 320 -31.71 -3.15 18.53
N HIS A 321 -31.13 -4.05 17.73
CA HIS A 321 -31.02 -5.46 18.05
C HIS A 321 -29.91 -5.78 19.05
N ARG A 322 -30.08 -6.88 19.77
CA ARG A 322 -29.22 -7.29 20.89
C ARG A 322 -28.72 -8.73 20.71
N LYS A 323 -27.75 -9.08 21.53
CA LYS A 323 -27.27 -10.46 21.64
C LYS A 323 -28.42 -11.43 21.88
N GLY A 324 -28.47 -12.51 21.13
CA GLY A 324 -29.45 -13.59 21.24
C GLY A 324 -30.61 -13.48 20.28
N GLU A 325 -30.82 -12.34 19.64
CA GLU A 325 -31.87 -12.16 18.62
C GLU A 325 -31.53 -12.91 17.34
N ALA A 326 -32.57 -13.53 16.75
CA ALA A 326 -32.51 -14.21 15.47
C ALA A 326 -33.10 -13.33 14.36
N GLY A 327 -32.60 -13.48 13.17
CA GLY A 327 -33.06 -12.77 11.98
C GLY A 327 -32.34 -13.31 10.74
N PHE A 328 -32.26 -12.47 9.72
CA PHE A 328 -31.68 -12.82 8.44
C PHE A 328 -30.60 -11.80 8.04
N ILE A 329 -29.56 -12.27 7.38
CA ILE A 329 -28.55 -11.44 6.74
C ILE A 329 -28.76 -11.46 5.22
N GLU A 330 -28.86 -10.27 4.64
CA GLU A 330 -28.88 -10.06 3.20
C GLU A 330 -27.52 -9.50 2.77
N ILE A 331 -26.89 -10.13 1.78
CA ILE A 331 -25.57 -9.77 1.25
C ILE A 331 -25.75 -9.08 -0.09
N ARG A 332 -25.32 -7.81 -0.20
CA ARG A 332 -25.59 -6.98 -1.39
C ARG A 332 -24.59 -7.16 -2.53
N ARG A 333 -23.33 -7.40 -2.22
CA ARG A 333 -22.23 -7.48 -3.21
C ARG A 333 -21.33 -8.69 -2.92
N PRO A 334 -21.87 -9.90 -3.01
CA PRO A 334 -21.09 -11.11 -2.82
C PRO A 334 -20.07 -11.29 -3.93
N ARG A 335 -18.92 -11.86 -3.61
CA ARG A 335 -17.91 -12.33 -4.54
C ARG A 335 -17.71 -13.82 -4.31
N VAL A 336 -17.81 -14.61 -5.36
CA VAL A 336 -17.65 -16.06 -5.28
C VAL A 336 -16.29 -16.46 -5.83
N TYR A 337 -15.58 -17.28 -5.07
CA TYR A 337 -14.29 -17.85 -5.48
C TYR A 337 -14.32 -19.35 -5.25
N ALA A 338 -13.60 -20.12 -6.09
CA ALA A 338 -13.35 -21.53 -5.84
C ALA A 338 -12.58 -21.72 -4.53
N ALA A 339 -12.76 -22.84 -3.84
CA ALA A 339 -11.90 -23.20 -2.72
C ALA A 339 -10.46 -23.35 -3.21
N ALA A 340 -9.50 -22.85 -2.44
CA ALA A 340 -8.07 -22.86 -2.79
C ALA A 340 -7.46 -24.25 -2.66
#